data_387f29e1943ac2136afe20865847ffb7
#
_entry.id   387f29e1943ac2136afe20865847ffb7
#
_cell.length_a   1.000
_cell.length_b   1.000
_cell.length_c   1.000
_cell.angle_alpha   90.00
_cell.angle_beta   90.00
_cell.angle_gamma   90.00
#
_symmetry.space_group_name_H-M   'P 1'
#
loop_
_entity.id
_entity.type
_entity.pdbx_description
1 polymer ?
#
loop_
_entity_poly.entity_id
_entity_poly.type
_entity_poly.pdbx_seq_one_letter_code
_entity_poly.pdbx_strand_id
1 'polypeptide(L)'
;MAIKNNCAGALLLLAFSANLWAHGDVVPQAVKTEGLEALGEEWLEENPYRDNSRAIEIGASAYNQNCAACHGLEAKSGGIAPDLRLLEAGALGDEWYKERVINGAVRDGRVYMPKMADYLSQEALWAVRSYLESVAIEE
;
A
#
# COMPACT_ATOMS: atom_id res chain seq x y z
N MET A 1 55.61 -50.90 -21.71
CA MET A 1 55.43 -49.53 -22.30
C MET A 1 53.99 -49.09 -22.02
N ALA A 2 53.75 -48.33 -20.95
CA ALA A 2 52.42 -48.02 -20.44
C ALA A 2 52.13 -46.53 -20.74
N ILE A 3 51.13 -46.30 -21.55
CA ILE A 3 50.67 -44.94 -21.88
C ILE A 3 49.60 -44.59 -20.85
N LYS A 4 49.92 -43.62 -19.96
CA LYS A 4 48.95 -43.01 -19.03
C LYS A 4 48.22 -41.86 -19.72
N ASN A 5 46.93 -42.04 -20.02
CA ASN A 5 46.07 -40.96 -20.48
C ASN A 5 45.49 -40.25 -19.26
N ASN A 6 45.97 -39.02 -19.02
CA ASN A 6 45.35 -38.09 -18.09
C ASN A 6 44.24 -37.30 -18.81
N CYS A 7 43.00 -37.68 -18.60
CA CYS A 7 41.85 -36.86 -18.96
C CYS A 7 41.60 -35.88 -17.82
N ALA A 8 42.11 -34.65 -17.97
CA ALA A 8 41.71 -33.54 -17.11
C ALA A 8 40.33 -33.05 -17.57
N GLY A 9 39.29 -33.43 -16.86
CA GLY A 9 37.95 -32.93 -17.07
C GLY A 9 37.86 -31.51 -16.54
N ALA A 10 37.77 -30.52 -17.42
CA ALA A 10 37.45 -29.15 -17.05
C ALA A 10 35.98 -29.06 -16.72
N LEU A 11 35.65 -28.90 -15.43
CA LEU A 11 34.29 -28.59 -14.95
C LEU A 11 34.00 -27.14 -15.22
N LEU A 12 33.19 -26.83 -16.24
CA LEU A 12 32.73 -25.51 -16.54
C LEU A 12 31.58 -25.17 -15.55
N LEU A 13 31.87 -24.41 -14.49
CA LEU A 13 30.88 -23.87 -13.60
C LEU A 13 30.20 -22.69 -14.32
N LEU A 14 29.00 -22.92 -14.88
CA LEU A 14 28.10 -21.88 -15.35
C LEU A 14 27.50 -21.19 -14.12
N ALA A 15 28.07 -20.05 -13.77
CA ALA A 15 27.47 -19.12 -12.80
C ALA A 15 26.23 -18.49 -13.41
N PHE A 16 25.05 -18.98 -13.04
CA PHE A 16 23.78 -18.37 -13.37
C PHE A 16 23.64 -17.13 -12.48
N SER A 17 23.93 -15.95 -13.01
CA SER A 17 23.63 -14.68 -12.38
C SER A 17 22.12 -14.46 -12.45
N ALA A 18 21.40 -14.84 -11.42
CA ALA A 18 20.01 -14.45 -11.24
C ALA A 18 19.98 -12.94 -10.94
N ASN A 19 19.63 -12.13 -11.93
CA ASN A 19 19.30 -10.75 -11.71
C ASN A 19 17.99 -10.70 -10.91
N LEU A 20 18.11 -10.60 -9.58
CA LEU A 20 16.98 -10.29 -8.70
C LEU A 20 16.59 -8.82 -8.94
N TRP A 21 15.61 -8.61 -9.79
CA TRP A 21 14.93 -7.34 -9.91
C TRP A 21 13.99 -7.19 -8.69
N ALA A 22 14.55 -6.70 -7.59
CA ALA A 22 13.81 -6.44 -6.35
C ALA A 22 13.18 -5.03 -6.37
N HIS A 23 12.55 -4.66 -7.47
CA HIS A 23 11.64 -3.54 -7.54
C HIS A 23 10.23 -4.11 -7.67
N GLY A 24 9.67 -4.55 -6.54
CA GLY A 24 8.28 -4.92 -6.50
C GLY A 24 7.45 -3.65 -6.67
N ASP A 25 6.90 -3.45 -7.87
CA ASP A 25 5.76 -2.55 -8.00
C ASP A 25 4.70 -3.06 -7.03
N VAL A 26 4.28 -2.19 -6.10
CA VAL A 26 3.18 -2.52 -5.19
C VAL A 26 1.93 -2.61 -6.04
N VAL A 27 1.52 -3.84 -6.37
CA VAL A 27 0.27 -4.08 -7.09
C VAL A 27 -0.85 -4.03 -6.05
N PRO A 28 -1.75 -3.04 -6.14
CA PRO A 28 -2.86 -2.94 -5.21
C PRO A 28 -3.72 -4.21 -5.20
N GLN A 29 -4.08 -4.65 -4.02
CA GLN A 29 -4.89 -5.85 -3.79
C GLN A 29 -6.35 -5.48 -3.65
N ALA A 30 -7.22 -6.20 -4.36
CA ALA A 30 -8.66 -6.00 -4.25
C ALA A 30 -9.13 -6.19 -2.79
N VAL A 31 -9.99 -5.29 -2.36
CA VAL A 31 -10.54 -5.27 -1.01
C VAL A 31 -12.03 -5.62 -1.05
N LYS A 32 -12.43 -6.57 -0.22
CA LYS A 32 -13.84 -6.92 -0.03
C LYS A 32 -14.46 -6.00 1.00
N THR A 33 -15.59 -5.41 0.63
CA THR A 33 -16.31 -4.41 1.43
C THR A 33 -17.67 -4.91 1.93
N GLU A 34 -17.85 -6.24 2.00
CA GLU A 34 -19.09 -6.83 2.49
C GLU A 34 -19.41 -6.39 3.93
N GLY A 35 -20.62 -5.90 4.10
CA GLY A 35 -21.10 -5.37 5.39
C GLY A 35 -20.98 -3.84 5.51
N LEU A 36 -20.43 -3.16 4.51
CA LEU A 36 -20.51 -1.71 4.38
C LEU A 36 -21.66 -1.30 3.47
N GLU A 37 -22.23 -0.14 3.71
CA GLU A 37 -23.20 0.48 2.81
C GLU A 37 -22.49 0.88 1.51
N ALA A 38 -23.11 0.59 0.37
CA ALA A 38 -22.57 0.99 -0.93
C ALA A 38 -22.69 2.51 -1.14
N LEU A 39 -21.62 3.14 -1.60
CA LEU A 39 -21.54 4.60 -1.73
C LEU A 39 -21.79 5.10 -3.16
N GLY A 40 -21.71 4.23 -4.14
CA GLY A 40 -21.87 4.59 -5.55
C GLY A 40 -20.59 5.17 -6.16
N GLU A 41 -20.75 5.84 -7.32
CA GLU A 41 -19.62 6.32 -8.12
C GLU A 41 -19.17 7.73 -7.77
N GLU A 42 -20.06 8.56 -7.23
CA GLU A 42 -19.75 9.94 -6.83
C GLU A 42 -19.06 9.96 -5.46
N TRP A 43 -17.90 10.61 -5.41
CA TRP A 43 -17.13 10.69 -4.18
C TRP A 43 -17.80 11.57 -3.14
N LEU A 44 -17.98 11.02 -1.94
CA LEU A 44 -18.42 11.78 -0.79
C LEU A 44 -17.33 12.75 -0.31
N GLU A 45 -17.75 13.83 0.33
CA GLU A 45 -16.83 14.83 0.85
C GLU A 45 -16.21 14.42 2.19
N GLU A 46 -16.95 13.68 3.00
CA GLU A 46 -16.54 13.22 4.32
C GLU A 46 -16.68 11.70 4.45
N ASN A 47 -15.93 11.12 5.39
CA ASN A 47 -15.96 9.71 5.68
C ASN A 47 -17.33 9.27 6.23
N PRO A 48 -18.12 8.50 5.46
CA PRO A 48 -19.44 8.04 5.90
C PRO A 48 -19.39 6.91 6.93
N TYR A 49 -18.21 6.30 7.12
CA TYR A 49 -18.01 5.15 8.00
C TYR A 49 -17.25 5.49 9.28
N ARG A 50 -17.16 6.76 9.63
CA ARG A 50 -16.51 7.19 10.87
C ARG A 50 -17.11 6.44 12.06
N ASP A 51 -16.25 5.90 12.94
CA ASP A 51 -16.62 5.08 14.11
C ASP A 51 -17.34 3.76 13.80
N ASN A 52 -17.46 3.37 12.53
CA ASN A 52 -18.02 2.08 12.16
C ASN A 52 -16.99 0.96 12.37
N SER A 53 -17.25 0.07 13.33
CA SER A 53 -16.32 -1.01 13.69
C SER A 53 -16.02 -1.97 12.53
N ARG A 54 -17.00 -2.25 11.67
CA ARG A 54 -16.79 -3.09 10.49
C ARG A 54 -15.89 -2.39 9.46
N ALA A 55 -16.07 -1.10 9.26
CA ALA A 55 -15.20 -0.32 8.39
C ALA A 55 -13.77 -0.25 8.94
N ILE A 56 -13.59 -0.08 10.24
CA ILE A 56 -12.26 -0.11 10.88
C ILE A 56 -11.56 -1.45 10.64
N GLU A 57 -12.28 -2.57 10.80
CA GLU A 57 -11.73 -3.92 10.55
C GLU A 57 -11.30 -4.11 9.09
N ILE A 58 -12.19 -3.78 8.15
CA ILE A 58 -11.90 -3.83 6.71
C ILE A 58 -10.74 -2.89 6.36
N GLY A 59 -10.76 -1.69 6.90
CA GLY A 59 -9.76 -0.66 6.69
C GLY A 59 -8.38 -1.06 7.19
N ALA A 60 -8.28 -1.70 8.35
CA ALA A 60 -7.03 -2.24 8.87
C ALA A 60 -6.43 -3.30 7.94
N SER A 61 -7.26 -4.21 7.43
CA SER A 61 -6.83 -5.23 6.47
C SER A 61 -6.42 -4.61 5.13
N ALA A 62 -7.22 -3.69 4.60
CA ALA A 62 -6.95 -2.97 3.35
C ALA A 62 -5.67 -2.14 3.44
N TYR A 63 -5.47 -1.44 4.55
CA TYR A 63 -4.26 -0.67 4.84
C TYR A 63 -3.02 -1.56 4.81
N ASN A 64 -3.03 -2.67 5.53
CA ASN A 64 -1.89 -3.58 5.58
C ASN A 64 -1.53 -4.15 4.20
N GLN A 65 -2.51 -4.38 3.35
CA GLN A 65 -2.29 -4.93 2.00
C GLN A 65 -1.82 -3.88 0.99
N ASN A 66 -2.26 -2.63 1.11
CA ASN A 66 -2.12 -1.63 0.05
C ASN A 66 -1.31 -0.39 0.44
N CYS A 67 -1.15 -0.09 1.72
CA CYS A 67 -0.57 1.16 2.20
C CYS A 67 0.70 0.95 3.05
N ALA A 68 0.74 -0.12 3.83
CA ALA A 68 1.79 -0.34 4.83
C ALA A 68 3.20 -0.49 4.24
N ALA A 69 3.33 -0.94 2.99
CA ALA A 69 4.64 -1.07 2.33
C ALA A 69 5.41 0.27 2.28
N CYS A 70 4.69 1.39 2.17
CA CYS A 70 5.26 2.74 2.13
C CYS A 70 5.06 3.48 3.46
N HIS A 71 3.84 3.41 4.03
CA HIS A 71 3.45 4.17 5.22
C HIS A 71 3.77 3.48 6.55
N GLY A 72 4.28 2.23 6.50
CA GLY A 72 4.65 1.45 7.67
C GLY A 72 3.48 0.69 8.29
N LEU A 73 3.81 -0.36 9.05
CA LEU A 73 2.82 -1.12 9.80
C LEU A 73 2.15 -0.25 10.87
N GLU A 74 0.88 -0.49 11.12
CA GLU A 74 0.09 0.28 12.10
C GLU A 74 0.09 1.80 11.81
N ALA A 75 0.26 2.19 10.55
CA ALA A 75 0.38 3.58 10.09
C ALA A 75 1.59 4.35 10.64
N LYS A 76 2.52 3.68 11.30
CA LYS A 76 3.79 4.24 11.82
C LYS A 76 4.79 4.36 10.70
N SER A 77 5.13 5.58 10.32
CA SER A 77 6.10 5.81 9.24
C SER A 77 7.48 5.22 9.56
N GLY A 78 8.04 4.53 8.56
CA GLY A 78 9.45 4.13 8.53
C GLY A 78 10.36 5.15 7.84
N GLY A 79 9.86 6.35 7.50
CA GLY A 79 10.60 7.43 6.85
C GLY A 79 10.48 7.49 5.33
N ILE A 80 9.84 6.51 4.68
CA ILE A 80 9.62 6.51 3.23
C ILE A 80 8.45 7.42 2.84
N ALA A 81 7.35 7.34 3.59
CA ALA A 81 6.13 8.11 3.41
C ALA A 81 5.69 8.76 4.74
N PRO A 82 4.78 9.74 4.73
CA PRO A 82 4.30 10.37 5.96
C PRO A 82 3.70 9.38 6.96
N ASP A 83 3.79 9.70 8.25
CA ASP A 83 3.09 9.00 9.33
C ASP A 83 1.61 9.39 9.30
N LEU A 84 0.75 8.42 8.97
CA LEU A 84 -0.66 8.70 8.78
C LEU A 84 -1.47 8.75 10.08
N ARG A 85 -0.85 8.43 11.22
CA ARG A 85 -1.48 8.61 12.53
C ARG A 85 -1.58 10.08 12.94
N LEU A 86 -0.77 10.94 12.29
CA LEU A 86 -0.78 12.40 12.47
C LEU A 86 -1.78 13.10 11.55
N LEU A 87 -2.50 12.35 10.72
CA LEU A 87 -3.52 12.93 9.86
C LEU A 87 -4.70 13.40 10.72
N GLU A 88 -5.04 14.68 10.58
CA GLU A 88 -6.11 15.31 11.33
C GLU A 88 -7.43 14.53 11.22
N ALA A 89 -8.14 14.38 12.33
CA ALA A 89 -9.44 13.74 12.35
C ALA A 89 -10.53 14.67 11.77
N GLY A 90 -11.63 14.08 11.31
CA GLY A 90 -12.78 14.84 10.81
C GLY A 90 -12.60 15.38 9.40
N ALA A 91 -13.45 16.35 9.06
CA ALA A 91 -13.62 16.84 7.69
C ALA A 91 -12.32 17.35 7.03
N LEU A 92 -11.47 18.06 7.76
CA LEU A 92 -10.20 18.56 7.21
C LEU A 92 -9.25 17.43 6.83
N GLY A 93 -9.13 16.42 7.67
CA GLY A 93 -8.32 15.23 7.34
C GLY A 93 -8.95 14.40 6.23
N ASP A 94 -10.27 14.36 6.14
CA ASP A 94 -10.98 13.64 5.07
C ASP A 94 -10.76 14.32 3.71
N GLU A 95 -10.81 15.64 3.64
CA GLU A 95 -10.52 16.39 2.41
C GLU A 95 -9.10 16.09 1.91
N TRP A 96 -8.12 16.21 2.81
CA TRP A 96 -6.72 15.94 2.47
C TRP A 96 -6.50 14.48 2.05
N TYR A 97 -7.10 13.53 2.79
CA TYR A 97 -7.02 12.10 2.50
C TYR A 97 -7.63 11.77 1.13
N LYS A 98 -8.86 12.24 0.89
CA LYS A 98 -9.59 12.05 -0.37
C LYS A 98 -8.78 12.57 -1.55
N GLU A 99 -8.31 13.80 -1.46
CA GLU A 99 -7.47 14.40 -2.50
C GLU A 99 -6.25 13.51 -2.82
N ARG A 100 -5.60 12.99 -1.77
CA ARG A 100 -4.38 12.21 -1.92
C ARG A 100 -4.63 10.83 -2.52
N VAL A 101 -5.68 10.11 -2.13
CA VAL A 101 -5.98 8.79 -2.69
C VAL A 101 -6.50 8.85 -4.13
N ILE A 102 -7.15 9.94 -4.50
CA ILE A 102 -7.64 10.17 -5.87
C ILE A 102 -6.50 10.60 -6.81
N ASN A 103 -5.68 11.55 -6.39
CA ASN A 103 -4.68 12.17 -7.26
C ASN A 103 -3.27 11.60 -7.12
N GLY A 104 -3.00 10.86 -6.04
CA GLY A 104 -1.67 10.36 -5.74
C GLY A 104 -0.67 11.48 -5.41
N ALA A 105 0.61 11.20 -5.55
CA ALA A 105 1.68 12.19 -5.41
C ALA A 105 2.75 11.99 -6.46
N VAL A 106 3.03 13.04 -7.23
CA VAL A 106 4.10 13.09 -8.24
C VAL A 106 5.05 14.23 -7.90
N ARG A 107 6.35 13.98 -7.90
CA ARG A 107 7.40 14.99 -7.72
C ARG A 107 8.48 14.76 -8.76
N ASP A 108 8.89 15.81 -9.45
CA ASP A 108 9.94 15.76 -10.48
C ASP A 108 9.73 14.63 -11.51
N GLY A 109 8.47 14.42 -11.91
CA GLY A 109 8.07 13.38 -12.87
C GLY A 109 8.08 11.94 -12.32
N ARG A 110 8.34 11.76 -11.03
CA ARG A 110 8.30 10.44 -10.36
C ARG A 110 7.03 10.29 -9.54
N VAL A 111 6.41 9.13 -9.66
CA VAL A 111 5.28 8.76 -8.82
C VAL A 111 5.80 8.31 -7.46
N TYR A 112 5.45 9.06 -6.41
CA TYR A 112 5.74 8.71 -5.01
C TYR A 112 4.58 7.97 -4.37
N MET A 113 3.36 8.32 -4.72
CA MET A 113 2.15 7.62 -4.32
C MET A 113 1.27 7.43 -5.56
N PRO A 114 0.85 6.20 -5.90
CA PRO A 114 -0.09 5.96 -6.99
C PRO A 114 -1.47 6.52 -6.64
N LYS A 115 -2.30 6.70 -7.66
CA LYS A 115 -3.72 7.03 -7.49
C LYS A 115 -4.46 5.79 -7.00
N MET A 116 -4.69 5.68 -5.71
CA MET A 116 -5.28 4.48 -5.11
C MET A 116 -6.72 4.26 -5.56
N ALA A 117 -7.44 5.33 -5.88
CA ALA A 117 -8.80 5.27 -6.42
C ALA A 117 -8.92 4.58 -7.80
N ASP A 118 -7.82 4.43 -8.54
CA ASP A 118 -7.80 3.66 -9.79
C ASP A 118 -7.87 2.15 -9.54
N TYR A 119 -7.62 1.69 -8.31
CA TYR A 119 -7.51 0.27 -7.95
C TYR A 119 -8.49 -0.19 -6.88
N LEU A 120 -8.89 0.71 -5.99
CA LEU A 120 -9.74 0.41 -4.83
C LEU A 120 -11.04 1.22 -4.91
N SER A 121 -12.14 0.58 -4.48
CA SER A 121 -13.43 1.27 -4.41
C SER A 121 -13.44 2.39 -3.37
N GLN A 122 -14.38 3.29 -3.50
CA GLN A 122 -14.62 4.36 -2.54
C GLN A 122 -14.87 3.80 -1.13
N GLU A 123 -15.64 2.72 -1.03
CA GLU A 123 -15.92 2.05 0.25
C GLU A 123 -14.64 1.53 0.92
N ALA A 124 -13.75 0.90 0.13
CA ALA A 124 -12.49 0.38 0.66
C ALA A 124 -11.58 1.52 1.16
N LEU A 125 -11.52 2.62 0.43
CA LEU A 125 -10.71 3.77 0.79
C LEU A 125 -11.25 4.51 2.01
N TRP A 126 -12.56 4.72 2.12
CA TRP A 126 -13.16 5.28 3.32
C TRP A 126 -13.06 4.36 4.55
N ALA A 127 -13.07 3.03 4.33
CA ALA A 127 -12.76 2.08 5.40
C ALA A 127 -11.31 2.25 5.91
N VAL A 128 -10.34 2.42 5.00
CA VAL A 128 -8.95 2.75 5.38
C VAL A 128 -8.90 4.04 6.19
N ARG A 129 -9.66 5.07 5.79
CA ARG A 129 -9.73 6.33 6.54
C ARG A 129 -10.26 6.12 7.96
N SER A 130 -11.31 5.29 8.13
CA SER A 130 -11.84 4.95 9.45
C SER A 130 -10.81 4.24 10.33
N TYR A 131 -10.02 3.34 9.74
CA TYR A 131 -8.89 2.72 10.44
C TYR A 131 -7.84 3.74 10.87
N LEU A 132 -7.45 4.66 9.99
CA LEU A 132 -6.46 5.69 10.31
C LEU A 132 -6.91 6.59 11.45
N GLU A 133 -8.19 6.97 11.50
CA GLU A 133 -8.75 7.72 12.64
C GLU A 133 -8.71 6.90 13.94
N SER A 134 -8.92 5.58 13.86
CA SER A 134 -8.90 4.70 15.04
C SER A 134 -7.50 4.53 15.67
N VAL A 135 -6.45 4.79 14.92
CA VAL A 135 -5.04 4.70 15.37
C VAL A 135 -4.36 6.07 15.45
N ALA A 136 -5.11 7.14 15.26
CA ALA A 136 -4.58 8.50 15.32
C ALA A 136 -3.92 8.80 16.67
N ILE A 137 -2.87 9.64 16.64
CA ILE A 137 -2.18 10.15 17.82
C ILE A 137 -2.22 11.67 17.79
N GLU A 138 -2.35 12.29 18.94
CA GLU A 138 -2.18 13.75 19.09
C GLU A 138 -0.68 14.06 19.20
N GLU A 139 -0.24 15.18 18.62
CA GLU A 139 1.11 15.74 18.81
C GLU A 139 1.23 16.47 20.16
#